data_aedfd90934c69cc7e023ed862c72a4c9
#
_entry.id   aedfd90934c69cc7e023ed862c72a4c9
#
_cell.length_a   1.000
_cell.length_b   1.000
_cell.length_c   1.000
_cell.angle_alpha   90.00
_cell.angle_beta   90.00
_cell.angle_gamma   90.00
#
_symmetry.space_group_name_H-M   'P 1'
#
loop_
_entity.id
_entity.type
_entity.pdbx_description
1 polymer ?
#
loop_
_entity_poly.entity_id
_entity_poly.type
_entity_poly.pdbx_seq_one_letter_code
_entity_poly.pdbx_strand_id
1 'polypeptide(L)'
;MRGLLSTISHSGPLAEAISQSRTLVAPSPLYPFALALRAKERPLIVVTASSRSAEDLVSELRTLHECVYEFPAWETLPHERLSPRSDTVAKRIQTLYEIENWRSAPNQVNPIIVTPVRGFIHCFISNLGKAPLIQLQANQEISLTALVEHLASLSYTRTDLVERRGDFAVRGGIVDIFLPLSAHPIRVDFFGDEIEQLSYFDVSDQRTIQSISEKLSIYPCRELLLTDAVRTRAYELVEKYPAAKEVLDRISQGIVTEGMESLIPLLTDSQESIIKRALPSTEIIFLDSERIRSRATDLLSTNKEFLAASWSNASVGAQSPLHDGDGTYLSWDELQAEMAAANLPLQNFNPFGSDLEEETFFADCAPIEPMRGNAESAITLISDLIAQGYAVVFSALGAGMAQRYAEVFRGADIAVNVSATLTSTPAPGTLSITTSNIGYGFIANDCALALITERDLSGSKGGSKDGDRLPSRRKQAVDPLELKAGDFVVHEQHGIGRYIEMVHRTAGSVTREYLVIEYASAKRGQPGDRIFVPTDSLEQVSKYVGGESPTVHRIGSGEWQKAKGRARKAVRQIAGELIR
;
A
#
# COMPACT_ATOMS: atom_id res chain seq x y z
N MET A 1 5.71 12.08 19.41
CA MET A 1 6.57 10.93 19.83
C MET A 1 8.08 11.23 19.82
N ARG A 2 8.52 12.47 19.55
CA ARG A 2 9.95 12.86 19.54
C ARG A 2 10.68 12.59 20.86
N GLY A 3 9.97 12.71 22.00
CA GLY A 3 10.53 12.41 23.32
C GLY A 3 10.99 10.96 23.49
N LEU A 4 10.24 9.99 22.94
CA LEU A 4 10.65 8.58 22.96
C LEU A 4 11.89 8.33 22.09
N LEU A 5 11.95 8.93 20.89
CA LEU A 5 13.13 8.83 20.04
C LEU A 5 14.38 9.41 20.75
N SER A 6 14.21 10.51 21.49
CA SER A 6 15.29 11.09 22.29
C SER A 6 15.76 10.14 23.39
N THR A 7 14.85 9.51 24.13
CA THR A 7 15.19 8.53 25.17
C THR A 7 16.00 7.36 24.58
N ILE A 8 15.52 6.75 23.48
CA ILE A 8 16.20 5.62 22.84
C ILE A 8 17.57 6.05 22.29
N SER A 9 17.68 7.24 21.68
CA SER A 9 18.95 7.73 21.11
C SER A 9 20.05 8.00 22.15
N HIS A 10 19.70 8.15 23.41
CA HIS A 10 20.65 8.35 24.50
C HIS A 10 20.91 7.07 25.32
N SER A 11 20.32 5.96 24.96
CA SER A 11 20.44 4.68 25.69
C SER A 11 21.71 3.92 25.30
N GLY A 12 22.87 4.49 25.26
CA GLY A 12 24.14 3.78 25.05
C GLY A 12 24.08 2.52 24.17
N PRO A 13 23.89 1.32 24.76
CA PRO A 13 23.94 0.05 24.00
C PRO A 13 22.89 -0.08 22.91
N LEU A 14 21.63 0.29 23.19
CA LEU A 14 20.55 0.17 22.20
C LEU A 14 20.73 1.15 21.03
N ALA A 15 21.14 2.38 21.32
CA ALA A 15 21.40 3.39 20.30
C ALA A 15 22.58 2.98 19.39
N GLU A 16 23.64 2.43 19.97
CA GLU A 16 24.80 1.91 19.23
C GLU A 16 24.39 0.74 18.34
N ALA A 17 23.61 -0.19 18.87
CA ALA A 17 23.07 -1.31 18.12
C ALA A 17 22.22 -0.87 16.95
N ILE A 18 21.31 0.06 17.16
CA ILE A 18 20.46 0.60 16.10
C ILE A 18 21.32 1.24 14.99
N SER A 19 22.41 1.90 15.31
CA SER A 19 23.24 2.60 14.32
C SER A 19 24.29 1.73 13.63
N GLN A 20 24.81 0.71 14.30
CA GLN A 20 26.01 -0.04 13.83
C GLN A 20 25.75 -1.50 13.46
N SER A 21 24.67 -2.14 13.99
CA SER A 21 24.45 -3.56 13.75
C SER A 21 24.10 -3.87 12.30
N ARG A 22 24.65 -4.97 11.76
CA ARG A 22 24.22 -5.54 10.49
C ARG A 22 22.91 -6.32 10.63
N THR A 23 22.73 -6.98 11.76
CA THR A 23 21.49 -7.67 12.12
C THR A 23 21.05 -7.22 13.50
N LEU A 24 19.87 -6.60 13.59
CA LEU A 24 19.20 -6.24 14.83
C LEU A 24 18.12 -7.28 15.15
N VAL A 25 18.26 -7.96 16.28
CA VAL A 25 17.23 -8.85 16.82
C VAL A 25 16.45 -8.09 17.89
N ALA A 26 15.21 -7.79 17.60
CA ALA A 26 14.34 -7.01 18.47
C ALA A 26 12.86 -7.31 18.18
N PRO A 27 11.95 -7.07 19.15
CA PRO A 27 10.52 -7.17 18.89
C PRO A 27 10.05 -6.13 17.87
N SER A 28 9.16 -6.53 16.97
CA SER A 28 8.69 -5.68 15.88
C SER A 28 8.13 -4.29 16.29
N PRO A 29 7.53 -4.09 17.49
CA PRO A 29 7.12 -2.76 17.94
C PRO A 29 8.27 -1.74 18.08
N LEU A 30 9.50 -2.19 18.21
CA LEU A 30 10.68 -1.30 18.25
C LEU A 30 11.09 -0.79 16.86
N TYR A 31 10.76 -1.51 15.77
CA TYR A 31 11.26 -1.20 14.43
C TYR A 31 10.94 0.22 13.95
N PRO A 32 9.74 0.79 14.13
CA PRO A 32 9.47 2.16 13.69
C PRO A 32 10.42 3.18 14.32
N PHE A 33 10.78 2.97 15.61
CA PHE A 33 11.70 3.84 16.34
C PHE A 33 13.14 3.68 15.86
N ALA A 34 13.60 2.45 15.68
CA ALA A 34 14.92 2.14 15.15
C ALA A 34 15.11 2.72 13.74
N LEU A 35 14.13 2.56 12.85
CA LEU A 35 14.14 3.10 11.49
C LEU A 35 14.15 4.63 11.50
N ALA A 36 13.34 5.28 12.33
CA ALA A 36 13.31 6.74 12.44
C ALA A 36 14.63 7.32 12.97
N LEU A 37 15.33 6.59 13.84
CA LEU A 37 16.66 6.98 14.32
C LEU A 37 17.72 6.82 13.24
N ARG A 38 17.73 5.70 12.52
CA ARG A 38 18.66 5.48 11.38
C ARG A 38 18.46 6.48 10.25
N ALA A 39 17.23 6.85 9.97
CA ALA A 39 16.90 7.83 8.93
C ALA A 39 17.49 9.24 9.21
N LYS A 40 17.89 9.54 10.45
CA LYS A 40 18.62 10.78 10.75
C LYS A 40 20.00 10.82 10.06
N GLU A 41 20.60 9.68 9.82
CA GLU A 41 21.96 9.57 9.26
C GLU A 41 21.94 9.41 7.74
N ARG A 42 20.98 8.65 7.20
CA ARG A 42 20.94 8.28 5.78
C ARG A 42 19.53 7.95 5.28
N PRO A 43 19.28 8.03 3.95
CA PRO A 43 18.03 7.55 3.36
C PRO A 43 17.85 6.04 3.56
N LEU A 44 16.59 5.58 3.70
CA LEU A 44 16.28 4.18 3.92
C LEU A 44 15.32 3.64 2.85
N ILE A 45 15.56 2.41 2.39
CA ILE A 45 14.56 1.57 1.72
C ILE A 45 14.26 0.41 2.65
N VAL A 46 13.04 0.37 3.18
CA VAL A 46 12.60 -0.64 4.13
C VAL A 46 11.69 -1.63 3.43
N VAL A 47 12.07 -2.89 3.46
CA VAL A 47 11.34 -3.98 2.79
C VAL A 47 10.58 -4.81 3.80
N THR A 48 9.30 -5.05 3.55
CA THR A 48 8.42 -5.89 4.36
C THR A 48 7.96 -7.12 3.58
N ALA A 49 7.54 -8.17 4.26
CA ALA A 49 7.06 -9.38 3.61
C ALA A 49 5.68 -9.22 2.93
N SER A 50 4.86 -8.26 3.37
CA SER A 50 3.49 -8.07 2.86
C SER A 50 3.13 -6.60 2.69
N SER A 51 2.16 -6.30 1.80
CA SER A 51 1.63 -4.94 1.59
C SER A 51 1.00 -4.38 2.86
N ARG A 52 0.27 -5.21 3.62
CA ARG A 52 -0.34 -4.78 4.88
C ARG A 52 0.72 -4.35 5.91
N SER A 53 1.79 -5.12 6.06
CA SER A 53 2.88 -4.74 6.97
C SER A 53 3.56 -3.44 6.53
N ALA A 54 3.65 -3.18 5.22
CA ALA A 54 4.18 -1.92 4.70
C ALA A 54 3.25 -0.74 5.05
N GLU A 55 1.94 -0.88 4.82
CA GLU A 55 0.95 0.15 5.14
C GLU A 55 0.91 0.48 6.65
N ASP A 56 0.89 -0.55 7.51
CA ASP A 56 0.90 -0.37 8.95
C ASP A 56 2.19 0.35 9.39
N LEU A 57 3.36 -0.06 8.88
CA LEU A 57 4.64 0.57 9.18
C LEU A 57 4.70 2.04 8.71
N VAL A 58 4.19 2.35 7.51
CA VAL A 58 4.12 3.73 7.02
C VAL A 58 3.29 4.61 7.94
N SER A 59 2.14 4.11 8.41
CA SER A 59 1.28 4.84 9.35
C SER A 59 2.00 5.11 10.69
N GLU A 60 2.75 4.14 11.20
CA GLU A 60 3.54 4.29 12.42
C GLU A 60 4.70 5.27 12.24
N LEU A 61 5.47 5.13 11.16
CA LEU A 61 6.63 5.96 10.86
C LEU A 61 6.26 7.43 10.66
N ARG A 62 5.12 7.75 10.05
CA ARG A 62 4.63 9.13 9.90
C ARG A 62 4.39 9.84 11.23
N THR A 63 4.23 9.11 12.33
CA THR A 63 4.18 9.69 13.68
C THR A 63 5.57 10.10 14.19
N LEU A 64 6.64 9.52 13.64
CA LEU A 64 8.02 9.63 14.12
C LEU A 64 8.92 10.43 13.19
N HIS A 65 8.63 10.43 11.89
CA HIS A 65 9.47 10.98 10.82
C HIS A 65 8.63 11.73 9.78
N GLU A 66 9.16 12.83 9.25
CA GLU A 66 8.41 13.74 8.37
C GLU A 66 8.37 13.24 6.91
N CYS A 67 9.46 12.61 6.43
CA CYS A 67 9.60 12.16 5.05
C CYS A 67 9.44 10.64 4.93
N VAL A 68 8.20 10.17 4.90
CA VAL A 68 7.88 8.73 4.78
C VAL A 68 7.00 8.50 3.56
N TYR A 69 7.52 7.70 2.63
CA TYR A 69 6.86 7.38 1.36
C TYR A 69 6.58 5.88 1.25
N GLU A 70 5.42 5.54 0.71
CA GLU A 70 5.05 4.17 0.41
C GLU A 70 5.29 3.89 -1.07
N PHE A 71 6.10 2.86 -1.37
CA PHE A 71 6.22 2.30 -2.73
C PHE A 71 5.47 0.97 -2.79
N PRO A 72 4.14 0.99 -3.03
CA PRO A 72 3.31 -0.19 -2.95
C PRO A 72 3.58 -1.16 -4.11
N ALA A 73 3.25 -2.43 -3.92
CA ALA A 73 3.13 -3.39 -5.02
C ALA A 73 1.83 -3.15 -5.79
N TRP A 74 1.80 -3.51 -7.07
CA TRP A 74 0.53 -3.66 -7.78
C TRP A 74 -0.35 -4.70 -7.08
N GLU A 75 -1.65 -4.48 -7.06
CA GLU A 75 -2.62 -5.46 -6.55
C GLU A 75 -2.77 -6.65 -7.51
N THR A 76 -2.51 -6.39 -8.79
CA THR A 76 -2.61 -7.35 -9.88
C THR A 76 -1.28 -8.03 -10.16
N LEU A 77 -1.33 -9.25 -10.67
CA LEU A 77 -0.15 -9.95 -11.19
C LEU A 77 -0.03 -9.72 -12.70
N PRO A 78 1.18 -9.72 -13.28
CA PRO A 78 1.36 -9.45 -14.71
C PRO A 78 0.55 -10.38 -15.62
N HIS A 79 0.33 -11.62 -15.20
CA HIS A 79 -0.45 -12.60 -15.96
C HIS A 79 -1.97 -12.39 -15.89
N GLU A 80 -2.49 -11.61 -14.93
CA GLU A 80 -3.94 -11.40 -14.75
C GLU A 80 -4.54 -10.46 -15.78
N ARG A 81 -3.71 -9.75 -16.55
CA ARG A 81 -4.13 -8.75 -17.56
C ARG A 81 -5.10 -7.72 -17.00
N LEU A 82 -4.89 -7.34 -15.76
CA LEU A 82 -5.62 -6.29 -15.06
C LEU A 82 -4.67 -5.15 -14.78
N SER A 83 -5.20 -3.96 -14.81
CA SER A 83 -4.42 -2.77 -14.49
C SER A 83 -4.40 -2.52 -12.98
N PRO A 84 -3.29 -2.02 -12.44
CA PRO A 84 -3.24 -1.58 -11.06
C PRO A 84 -4.18 -0.40 -10.83
N ARG A 85 -4.57 -0.19 -9.59
CA ARG A 85 -5.43 0.93 -9.20
C ARG A 85 -4.69 2.27 -9.37
N SER A 86 -5.44 3.30 -9.73
CA SER A 86 -4.85 4.64 -9.93
C SER A 86 -4.19 5.21 -8.67
N ASP A 87 -4.69 4.92 -7.47
CA ASP A 87 -4.07 5.33 -6.21
C ASP A 87 -2.75 4.60 -5.95
N THR A 88 -2.63 3.32 -6.27
CA THR A 88 -1.38 2.56 -6.21
C THR A 88 -0.35 3.11 -7.19
N VAL A 89 -0.75 3.35 -8.44
CA VAL A 89 0.10 3.96 -9.47
C VAL A 89 0.61 5.32 -9.01
N ALA A 90 -0.29 6.18 -8.53
CA ALA A 90 0.08 7.52 -8.10
C ALA A 90 1.03 7.53 -6.89
N LYS A 91 0.87 6.63 -5.91
CA LYS A 91 1.81 6.47 -4.79
C LYS A 91 3.21 6.07 -5.27
N ARG A 92 3.30 5.14 -6.21
CA ARG A 92 4.59 4.72 -6.79
C ARG A 92 5.26 5.88 -7.52
N ILE A 93 4.52 6.60 -8.37
CA ILE A 93 5.02 7.77 -9.08
C ILE A 93 5.42 8.88 -8.09
N GLN A 94 4.62 9.13 -7.06
CA GLN A 94 4.95 10.09 -6.01
C GLN A 94 6.29 9.74 -5.34
N THR A 95 6.46 8.50 -4.92
CA THR A 95 7.71 8.06 -4.27
C THR A 95 8.92 8.26 -5.18
N LEU A 96 8.81 7.89 -6.47
CA LEU A 96 9.89 8.07 -7.44
C LEU A 96 10.16 9.55 -7.74
N TYR A 97 9.13 10.38 -7.82
CA TYR A 97 9.24 11.82 -8.01
C TYR A 97 9.95 12.49 -6.82
N GLU A 98 9.61 12.10 -5.60
CA GLU A 98 10.25 12.63 -4.40
C GLU A 98 11.72 12.19 -4.26
N ILE A 99 12.08 10.98 -4.72
CA ILE A 99 13.48 10.56 -4.83
C ILE A 99 14.26 11.52 -5.75
N GLU A 100 13.70 11.90 -6.90
CA GLU A 100 14.35 12.85 -7.81
C GLU A 100 14.44 14.28 -7.22
N ASN A 101 13.39 14.73 -6.53
CA ASN A 101 13.41 16.01 -5.81
C ASN A 101 14.49 16.02 -4.74
N TRP A 102 14.60 14.97 -3.94
CA TRP A 102 15.62 14.86 -2.91
C TRP A 102 17.03 14.86 -3.52
N ARG A 103 17.22 14.13 -4.63
CA ARG A 103 18.50 14.10 -5.36
C ARG A 103 18.94 15.49 -5.84
N SER A 104 17.98 16.33 -6.20
CA SER A 104 18.21 17.69 -6.64
C SER A 104 18.46 18.69 -5.50
N ALA A 105 18.02 18.36 -4.26
CA ALA A 105 18.13 19.20 -3.08
C ALA A 105 18.55 18.37 -1.83
N PRO A 106 19.81 17.92 -1.74
CA PRO A 106 20.26 16.91 -0.78
C PRO A 106 20.31 17.35 0.69
N ASN A 107 20.04 18.61 1.01
CA ASN A 107 20.06 19.13 2.39
C ASN A 107 18.72 18.99 3.13
N GLN A 108 17.83 18.16 2.63
CA GLN A 108 16.53 17.87 3.26
C GLN A 108 16.62 16.69 4.22
N VAL A 109 15.54 16.49 4.98
CA VAL A 109 15.37 15.32 5.86
C VAL A 109 15.45 14.04 5.02
N ASN A 110 16.28 13.08 5.43
CA ASN A 110 16.43 11.81 4.71
C ASN A 110 15.09 11.06 4.59
N PRO A 111 14.71 10.58 3.40
CA PRO A 111 13.47 9.86 3.23
C PRO A 111 13.55 8.42 3.75
N ILE A 112 12.42 7.92 4.24
CA ILE A 112 12.17 6.50 4.48
C ILE A 112 11.19 6.02 3.43
N ILE A 113 11.62 5.10 2.58
CA ILE A 113 10.78 4.48 1.56
C ILE A 113 10.42 3.09 2.05
N VAL A 114 9.14 2.82 2.22
CA VAL A 114 8.65 1.50 2.65
C VAL A 114 8.02 0.78 1.46
N THR A 115 8.43 -0.45 1.22
CA THR A 115 7.91 -1.27 0.14
C THR A 115 7.71 -2.72 0.57
N PRO A 116 6.64 -3.40 0.15
CA PRO A 116 6.56 -4.85 0.30
C PRO A 116 7.54 -5.53 -0.66
N VAL A 117 7.98 -6.74 -0.33
CA VAL A 117 8.92 -7.52 -1.17
C VAL A 117 8.46 -7.61 -2.64
N ARG A 118 7.16 -7.75 -2.88
CA ARG A 118 6.60 -7.76 -4.24
C ARG A 118 6.83 -6.45 -4.98
N GLY A 119 6.76 -5.28 -4.31
CA GLY A 119 7.10 -3.98 -4.89
C GLY A 119 8.60 -3.82 -5.08
N PHE A 120 9.40 -4.39 -4.17
CA PHE A 120 10.86 -4.32 -4.19
C PHE A 120 11.48 -5.08 -5.37
N ILE A 121 10.96 -6.29 -5.68
CA ILE A 121 11.43 -7.10 -6.83
C ILE A 121 10.85 -6.65 -8.17
N HIS A 122 9.80 -5.80 -8.18
CA HIS A 122 9.08 -5.40 -9.39
C HIS A 122 9.79 -4.27 -10.13
N CYS A 123 10.12 -4.51 -11.41
CA CYS A 123 10.66 -3.51 -12.31
C CYS A 123 9.58 -2.56 -12.85
N PHE A 124 9.92 -1.31 -13.06
CA PHE A 124 9.05 -0.27 -13.63
C PHE A 124 9.77 0.49 -14.75
N ILE A 125 9.02 1.28 -15.51
CA ILE A 125 9.53 2.05 -16.65
C ILE A 125 10.60 3.05 -16.16
N SER A 126 11.78 3.08 -16.78
CA SER A 126 12.95 3.85 -16.32
C SER A 126 12.77 5.36 -16.27
N ASN A 127 11.77 5.92 -16.95
CA ASN A 127 11.45 7.35 -16.89
C ASN A 127 10.28 7.67 -15.95
N LEU A 128 9.69 6.67 -15.27
CA LEU A 128 8.57 6.87 -14.35
C LEU A 128 8.99 7.81 -13.20
N GLY A 129 8.17 8.81 -12.91
CA GLY A 129 8.42 9.82 -11.87
C GLY A 129 9.49 10.87 -12.20
N LYS A 130 10.08 10.87 -13.42
CA LYS A 130 11.06 11.89 -13.84
C LYS A 130 10.42 13.13 -14.51
N ALA A 131 9.23 12.96 -15.06
CA ALA A 131 8.53 14.08 -15.70
C ALA A 131 8.01 15.08 -14.64
N PRO A 132 8.05 16.39 -14.93
CA PRO A 132 7.41 17.39 -14.08
C PRO A 132 5.93 17.09 -13.91
N LEU A 133 5.43 17.18 -12.67
CA LEU A 133 4.02 17.05 -12.39
C LEU A 133 3.27 18.34 -12.73
N ILE A 134 2.07 18.18 -13.28
CA ILE A 134 1.15 19.30 -13.46
C ILE A 134 0.67 19.72 -12.07
N GLN A 135 0.73 21.01 -11.80
CA GLN A 135 0.26 21.59 -10.55
C GLN A 135 -0.93 22.51 -10.82
N LEU A 136 -1.93 22.44 -9.98
CA LEU A 136 -3.08 23.35 -9.98
C LEU A 136 -3.01 24.26 -8.77
N GLN A 137 -3.28 25.53 -9.00
CA GLN A 137 -3.36 26.57 -7.97
C GLN A 137 -4.38 27.62 -8.39
N ALA A 138 -5.05 28.27 -7.44
CA ALA A 138 -5.90 29.43 -7.71
C ALA A 138 -5.07 30.57 -8.33
N ASN A 139 -5.69 31.35 -9.19
CA ASN A 139 -5.08 32.41 -10.00
C ASN A 139 -3.99 31.93 -10.98
N GLN A 140 -4.03 30.67 -11.38
CA GLN A 140 -3.12 30.12 -12.39
C GLN A 140 -3.72 30.30 -13.79
N GLU A 141 -2.92 30.81 -14.72
CA GLU A 141 -3.26 30.86 -16.14
C GLU A 141 -3.07 29.49 -16.78
N ILE A 142 -4.17 28.85 -17.12
CA ILE A 142 -4.25 27.62 -17.89
C ILE A 142 -5.63 27.53 -18.52
N SER A 143 -5.73 27.25 -19.83
CA SER A 143 -7.05 27.09 -20.43
C SER A 143 -7.72 25.78 -20.01
N LEU A 144 -9.04 25.80 -19.90
CA LEU A 144 -9.82 24.62 -19.60
C LEU A 144 -9.52 23.47 -20.59
N THR A 145 -9.37 23.79 -21.89
CA THR A 145 -9.02 22.81 -22.92
C THR A 145 -7.65 22.17 -22.67
N ALA A 146 -6.65 22.97 -22.33
CA ALA A 146 -5.31 22.45 -22.01
C ALA A 146 -5.33 21.54 -20.79
N LEU A 147 -6.08 21.87 -19.73
CA LEU A 147 -6.25 21.01 -18.58
C LEU A 147 -6.91 19.67 -18.95
N VAL A 148 -7.97 19.70 -19.75
CA VAL A 148 -8.67 18.49 -20.22
C VAL A 148 -7.75 17.59 -21.06
N GLU A 149 -6.97 18.14 -21.96
CA GLU A 149 -5.98 17.41 -22.77
C GLU A 149 -4.89 16.80 -21.89
N HIS A 150 -4.39 17.53 -20.91
CA HIS A 150 -3.43 17.02 -19.93
C HIS A 150 -4.01 15.85 -19.12
N LEU A 151 -5.24 15.97 -18.60
CA LEU A 151 -5.89 14.88 -17.86
C LEU A 151 -6.05 13.62 -18.73
N ALA A 152 -6.46 13.79 -19.99
CA ALA A 152 -6.58 12.68 -20.93
C ALA A 152 -5.21 12.01 -21.19
N SER A 153 -4.14 12.80 -21.37
CA SER A 153 -2.77 12.29 -21.57
C SER A 153 -2.23 11.52 -20.36
N LEU A 154 -2.68 11.87 -19.14
CA LEU A 154 -2.37 11.20 -17.88
C LEU A 154 -3.30 10.02 -17.57
N SER A 155 -4.11 9.60 -18.57
CA SER A 155 -5.04 8.46 -18.49
C SER A 155 -6.17 8.63 -17.46
N TYR A 156 -6.61 9.86 -17.20
CA TYR A 156 -7.88 10.10 -16.52
C TYR A 156 -9.06 9.74 -17.43
N THR A 157 -10.13 9.24 -16.83
CA THR A 157 -11.33 8.84 -17.55
C THR A 157 -12.36 9.96 -17.51
N ARG A 158 -12.79 10.43 -18.70
CA ARG A 158 -13.87 11.41 -18.79
C ARG A 158 -15.22 10.76 -18.50
N THR A 159 -15.98 11.35 -17.59
CA THR A 159 -17.31 10.87 -17.15
C THR A 159 -18.30 12.02 -17.08
N ASP A 160 -19.60 11.73 -17.01
CA ASP A 160 -20.62 12.75 -16.78
C ASP A 160 -20.65 13.20 -15.32
N LEU A 161 -20.27 12.33 -14.38
CA LEU A 161 -20.24 12.57 -12.95
C LEU A 161 -19.01 11.89 -12.33
N VAL A 162 -18.23 12.65 -11.58
CA VAL A 162 -17.02 12.16 -10.91
C VAL A 162 -17.41 11.34 -9.68
N GLU A 163 -17.07 10.05 -9.71
CA GLU A 163 -17.36 9.12 -8.61
C GLU A 163 -16.14 8.37 -8.11
N ARG A 164 -15.10 8.23 -8.94
CA ARG A 164 -13.92 7.40 -8.66
C ARG A 164 -12.64 8.17 -8.85
N ARG A 165 -11.60 7.78 -8.12
CA ARG A 165 -10.25 8.27 -8.35
C ARG A 165 -9.83 7.99 -9.79
N GLY A 166 -9.33 9.02 -10.47
CA GLY A 166 -9.01 9.01 -11.89
C GLY A 166 -10.15 9.41 -12.82
N ASP A 167 -11.35 9.74 -12.31
CA ASP A 167 -12.42 10.33 -13.11
C ASP A 167 -12.24 11.84 -13.22
N PHE A 168 -12.69 12.42 -14.34
CA PHE A 168 -12.94 13.85 -14.47
C PHE A 168 -14.21 14.13 -15.28
N ALA A 169 -14.84 15.26 -15.00
CA ALA A 169 -16.04 15.73 -15.69
C ALA A 169 -15.91 17.22 -16.03
N VAL A 170 -16.51 17.63 -17.16
CA VAL A 170 -16.48 19.04 -17.62
C VAL A 170 -17.91 19.54 -17.77
N ARG A 171 -18.23 20.65 -17.13
CA ARG A 171 -19.56 21.29 -17.17
C ARG A 171 -19.45 22.81 -17.25
N GLY A 172 -19.62 23.35 -18.45
CA GLY A 172 -19.43 24.79 -18.68
C GLY A 172 -17.99 25.20 -18.37
N GLY A 173 -17.80 26.14 -17.46
CA GLY A 173 -16.50 26.60 -16.98
C GLY A 173 -15.93 25.81 -15.78
N ILE A 174 -16.46 24.63 -15.50
CA ILE A 174 -16.07 23.84 -14.33
C ILE A 174 -15.45 22.50 -14.76
N VAL A 175 -14.33 22.13 -14.15
CA VAL A 175 -13.73 20.81 -14.27
C VAL A 175 -13.69 20.14 -12.90
N ASP A 176 -14.47 19.09 -12.74
CA ASP A 176 -14.46 18.25 -11.55
C ASP A 176 -13.43 17.11 -11.76
N ILE A 177 -12.54 16.86 -10.80
CA ILE A 177 -11.46 15.87 -10.92
C ILE A 177 -11.34 15.08 -9.63
N PHE A 178 -11.26 13.76 -9.69
CA PHE A 178 -10.90 12.95 -8.52
C PHE A 178 -9.44 12.52 -8.62
N LEU A 179 -8.56 13.27 -7.98
CA LEU A 179 -7.14 12.94 -7.95
C LEU A 179 -6.89 11.60 -7.25
N PRO A 180 -5.97 10.76 -7.76
CA PRO A 180 -5.70 9.43 -7.20
C PRO A 180 -5.33 9.42 -5.71
N LEU A 181 -4.58 10.42 -5.24
CA LEU A 181 -4.11 10.52 -3.85
C LEU A 181 -5.02 11.37 -2.94
N SER A 182 -6.07 11.96 -3.47
CA SER A 182 -6.97 12.80 -2.68
C SER A 182 -8.06 11.98 -1.98
N ALA A 183 -8.47 12.42 -0.79
CA ALA A 183 -9.62 11.86 -0.07
C ALA A 183 -10.95 12.24 -0.72
N HIS A 184 -11.03 13.47 -1.22
CA HIS A 184 -12.20 14.04 -1.88
C HIS A 184 -11.84 14.49 -3.30
N PRO A 185 -12.80 14.47 -4.24
CA PRO A 185 -12.61 15.08 -5.54
C PRO A 185 -12.49 16.61 -5.40
N ILE A 186 -11.87 17.22 -6.40
CA ILE A 186 -11.68 18.66 -6.49
C ILE A 186 -12.54 19.24 -7.60
N ARG A 187 -13.03 20.45 -7.39
CA ARG A 187 -13.69 21.30 -8.38
C ARG A 187 -12.78 22.44 -8.73
N VAL A 188 -12.55 22.62 -10.03
CA VAL A 188 -11.74 23.68 -10.61
C VAL A 188 -12.70 24.61 -11.34
N ASP A 189 -12.94 25.79 -10.80
CA ASP A 189 -13.79 26.81 -11.40
C ASP A 189 -12.90 27.75 -12.26
N PHE A 190 -13.30 27.95 -13.51
CA PHE A 190 -12.58 28.78 -14.48
C PHE A 190 -13.31 30.09 -14.74
N PHE A 191 -12.53 31.17 -14.80
CA PHE A 191 -12.96 32.43 -15.38
C PHE A 191 -12.07 32.74 -16.61
N GLY A 192 -12.60 32.48 -17.82
CA GLY A 192 -11.79 32.51 -19.03
C GLY A 192 -10.72 31.42 -19.02
N ASP A 193 -9.46 31.80 -19.18
CA ASP A 193 -8.28 30.90 -19.14
C ASP A 193 -7.54 30.97 -17.79
N GLU A 194 -8.22 31.37 -16.72
CA GLU A 194 -7.67 31.43 -15.38
C GLU A 194 -8.48 30.56 -14.43
N ILE A 195 -7.79 29.86 -13.52
CA ILE A 195 -8.44 29.15 -12.41
C ILE A 195 -8.84 30.17 -11.36
N GLU A 196 -10.14 30.46 -11.24
CA GLU A 196 -10.68 31.37 -10.24
C GLU A 196 -10.63 30.75 -8.85
N GLN A 197 -11.08 29.49 -8.72
CA GLN A 197 -11.16 28.80 -7.43
C GLN A 197 -10.92 27.32 -7.55
N LEU A 198 -10.32 26.75 -6.46
CA LEU A 198 -10.22 25.32 -6.23
C LEU A 198 -10.98 24.97 -4.95
N SER A 199 -11.75 23.89 -4.97
CA SER A 199 -12.47 23.43 -3.78
C SER A 199 -12.62 21.91 -3.74
N TYR A 200 -12.63 21.33 -2.53
CA TYR A 200 -13.04 19.94 -2.33
C TYR A 200 -14.57 19.86 -2.33
N PHE A 201 -15.11 18.76 -2.86
CA PHE A 201 -16.54 18.49 -2.81
C PHE A 201 -16.81 17.02 -2.44
N ASP A 202 -18.01 16.76 -1.91
CA ASP A 202 -18.45 15.40 -1.56
C ASP A 202 -19.02 14.68 -2.78
N VAL A 203 -18.57 13.43 -2.99
CA VAL A 203 -19.05 12.56 -4.08
C VAL A 203 -20.57 12.30 -3.96
N SER A 204 -21.11 12.24 -2.73
CA SER A 204 -22.48 11.81 -2.47
C SER A 204 -23.52 12.82 -2.89
N ASP A 205 -23.29 14.11 -2.63
CA ASP A 205 -24.24 15.20 -2.88
C ASP A 205 -23.69 16.30 -3.80
N GLN A 206 -22.41 16.16 -4.22
CA GLN A 206 -21.70 17.09 -5.13
C GLN A 206 -21.53 18.51 -4.54
N ARG A 207 -21.69 18.67 -3.22
CA ARG A 207 -21.53 19.96 -2.55
C ARG A 207 -20.10 20.24 -2.17
N THR A 208 -19.72 21.50 -2.26
CA THR A 208 -18.42 21.98 -1.82
C THR A 208 -18.24 21.77 -0.30
N ILE A 209 -17.12 21.19 0.09
CA ILE A 209 -16.73 20.96 1.48
C ILE A 209 -15.93 22.16 1.99
N GLN A 210 -14.84 22.50 1.27
CA GLN A 210 -13.94 23.61 1.63
C GLN A 210 -13.14 24.08 0.42
N SER A 211 -12.69 25.34 0.44
CA SER A 211 -11.77 25.89 -0.55
C SER A 211 -10.36 25.40 -0.31
N ILE A 212 -9.56 25.33 -1.40
CA ILE A 212 -8.18 24.85 -1.41
C ILE A 212 -7.29 26.05 -1.73
N SER A 213 -6.32 26.35 -0.87
CA SER A 213 -5.33 27.41 -1.06
C SER A 213 -3.94 26.88 -1.43
N GLU A 214 -3.68 25.62 -1.16
CA GLU A 214 -2.43 24.94 -1.48
C GLU A 214 -2.34 24.52 -2.95
N LYS A 215 -1.11 24.30 -3.43
CA LYS A 215 -0.88 23.69 -4.73
C LYS A 215 -1.19 22.21 -4.71
N LEU A 216 -1.90 21.74 -5.71
CA LEU A 216 -2.23 20.33 -5.90
C LEU A 216 -1.45 19.76 -7.09
N SER A 217 -0.77 18.65 -6.86
CA SER A 217 -0.07 17.92 -7.92
C SER A 217 -1.00 16.87 -8.55
N ILE A 218 -1.03 16.84 -9.87
CA ILE A 218 -1.77 15.85 -10.65
C ILE A 218 -0.82 14.70 -11.01
N TYR A 219 -1.09 13.52 -10.48
CA TYR A 219 -0.36 12.30 -10.79
C TYR A 219 -1.06 11.51 -11.89
N PRO A 220 -0.31 10.83 -12.78
CA PRO A 220 -0.89 9.91 -13.75
C PRO A 220 -1.72 8.79 -13.09
N CYS A 221 -2.76 8.33 -13.78
CA CYS A 221 -3.59 7.21 -13.35
C CYS A 221 -3.06 5.85 -13.81
N ARG A 222 -2.06 5.83 -14.71
CA ARG A 222 -1.43 4.64 -15.27
C ARG A 222 0.09 4.79 -15.28
N GLU A 223 0.82 3.67 -15.12
CA GLU A 223 2.28 3.68 -15.29
C GLU A 223 2.66 3.70 -16.79
N LEU A 224 1.89 3.00 -17.64
CA LEU A 224 2.06 3.04 -19.07
C LEU A 224 1.18 4.14 -19.67
N LEU A 225 1.78 5.24 -20.08
CA LEU A 225 1.10 6.31 -20.81
C LEU A 225 1.18 6.07 -22.31
N LEU A 226 0.09 6.38 -23.03
CA LEU A 226 -0.04 6.17 -24.48
C LEU A 226 0.64 7.28 -25.27
N THR A 227 1.96 7.42 -25.09
CA THR A 227 2.81 8.35 -25.86
C THR A 227 2.88 7.90 -27.34
N ASP A 228 3.29 8.78 -28.23
CA ASP A 228 3.47 8.44 -29.66
C ASP A 228 4.47 7.27 -29.84
N ALA A 229 5.53 7.21 -29.03
CA ALA A 229 6.48 6.10 -29.04
C ALA A 229 5.83 4.77 -28.67
N VAL A 230 5.03 4.74 -27.59
CA VAL A 230 4.29 3.54 -27.17
C VAL A 230 3.28 3.11 -28.21
N ARG A 231 2.55 4.05 -28.80
CA ARG A 231 1.55 3.78 -29.87
C ARG A 231 2.19 3.22 -31.13
N THR A 232 3.30 3.82 -31.58
CA THR A 232 4.07 3.35 -32.74
C THR A 232 4.60 1.94 -32.49
N ARG A 233 5.20 1.71 -31.30
CA ARG A 233 5.70 0.39 -30.91
C ARG A 233 4.60 -0.65 -30.86
N ALA A 234 3.43 -0.30 -30.31
CA ALA A 234 2.28 -1.22 -30.29
C ALA A 234 1.84 -1.58 -31.73
N TYR A 235 1.76 -0.62 -32.64
CA TYR A 235 1.43 -0.85 -34.05
C TYR A 235 2.39 -1.84 -34.73
N GLU A 236 3.70 -1.68 -34.53
CA GLU A 236 4.74 -2.58 -35.09
C GLU A 236 4.61 -4.02 -34.57
N LEU A 237 4.06 -4.20 -33.36
CA LEU A 237 3.95 -5.50 -32.70
C LEU A 237 2.63 -6.23 -32.97
N VAL A 238 1.60 -5.57 -33.53
CA VAL A 238 0.27 -6.14 -33.79
C VAL A 238 0.34 -7.46 -34.56
N GLU A 239 1.09 -7.49 -35.65
CA GLU A 239 1.19 -8.70 -36.51
C GLU A 239 2.16 -9.74 -35.95
N LYS A 240 3.11 -9.31 -35.09
CA LYS A 240 4.10 -10.19 -34.47
C LYS A 240 3.52 -11.06 -33.35
N TYR A 241 2.53 -10.52 -32.61
CA TYR A 241 1.93 -11.19 -31.45
C TYR A 241 0.41 -11.34 -31.60
N PRO A 242 -0.07 -12.35 -32.36
CA PRO A 242 -1.51 -12.57 -32.59
C PRO A 242 -2.33 -12.73 -31.29
N ALA A 243 -1.74 -13.29 -30.22
CA ALA A 243 -2.40 -13.46 -28.94
C ALA A 243 -2.70 -12.12 -28.21
N ALA A 244 -1.94 -11.07 -28.52
CA ALA A 244 -2.11 -9.73 -27.97
C ALA A 244 -2.66 -8.72 -29.00
N LYS A 245 -3.02 -9.17 -30.20
CA LYS A 245 -3.41 -8.33 -31.34
C LYS A 245 -4.47 -7.29 -30.97
N GLU A 246 -5.55 -7.69 -30.33
CA GLU A 246 -6.67 -6.81 -29.98
C GLU A 246 -6.21 -5.69 -29.02
N VAL A 247 -5.40 -6.02 -28.02
CA VAL A 247 -4.89 -5.05 -27.03
C VAL A 247 -3.88 -4.11 -27.69
N LEU A 248 -2.94 -4.64 -28.48
CA LEU A 248 -1.94 -3.86 -29.18
C LEU A 248 -2.57 -2.90 -30.21
N ASP A 249 -3.59 -3.35 -30.94
CA ASP A 249 -4.30 -2.51 -31.90
C ASP A 249 -5.00 -1.34 -31.21
N ARG A 250 -5.68 -1.57 -30.08
CA ARG A 250 -6.28 -0.50 -29.27
C ARG A 250 -5.26 0.48 -28.73
N ILE A 251 -4.13 -0.01 -28.21
CA ILE A 251 -3.04 0.83 -27.73
C ILE A 251 -2.48 1.70 -28.85
N SER A 252 -2.29 1.14 -30.05
CA SER A 252 -1.80 1.88 -31.22
C SER A 252 -2.74 3.03 -31.64
N GLN A 253 -4.04 2.85 -31.43
CA GLN A 253 -5.07 3.87 -31.67
C GLN A 253 -5.19 4.89 -30.52
N GLY A 254 -4.39 4.76 -29.45
CA GLY A 254 -4.44 5.64 -28.27
C GLY A 254 -5.60 5.34 -27.33
N ILE A 255 -6.15 4.12 -27.38
CA ILE A 255 -7.26 3.69 -26.52
C ILE A 255 -6.70 3.00 -25.27
N VAL A 256 -6.89 3.62 -24.11
CA VAL A 256 -6.53 3.02 -22.81
C VAL A 256 -7.30 1.71 -22.62
N THR A 257 -6.56 0.64 -22.36
CA THR A 257 -7.11 -0.72 -22.31
C THR A 257 -6.71 -1.37 -20.98
N GLU A 258 -7.67 -2.09 -20.39
CA GLU A 258 -7.43 -2.82 -19.15
C GLU A 258 -6.33 -3.88 -19.33
N GLY A 259 -5.38 -3.93 -18.40
CA GLY A 259 -4.26 -4.86 -18.41
C GLY A 259 -3.12 -4.52 -19.38
N MET A 260 -3.13 -3.33 -20.00
CA MET A 260 -2.05 -2.91 -20.92
C MET A 260 -0.68 -2.83 -20.21
N GLU A 261 -0.65 -2.66 -18.89
CA GLU A 261 0.58 -2.64 -18.11
C GLU A 261 1.34 -3.96 -18.14
N SER A 262 0.65 -5.08 -18.38
CA SER A 262 1.32 -6.38 -18.57
C SER A 262 2.23 -6.42 -19.80
N LEU A 263 2.05 -5.50 -20.75
CA LEU A 263 2.86 -5.37 -21.97
C LEU A 263 3.99 -4.32 -21.83
N ILE A 264 4.21 -3.73 -20.68
CA ILE A 264 5.31 -2.77 -20.44
C ILE A 264 6.65 -3.28 -20.97
N PRO A 265 7.06 -4.56 -20.74
CA PRO A 265 8.34 -5.06 -21.24
C PRO A 265 8.48 -5.02 -22.77
N LEU A 266 7.38 -5.08 -23.50
CA LEU A 266 7.37 -5.01 -24.97
C LEU A 266 7.25 -3.58 -25.51
N LEU A 267 6.55 -2.72 -24.79
CA LEU A 267 6.13 -1.40 -25.26
C LEU A 267 7.08 -0.28 -24.83
N THR A 268 8.05 -0.59 -23.96
CA THR A 268 9.02 0.39 -23.44
C THR A 268 10.45 -0.06 -23.66
N ASP A 269 11.37 0.90 -23.81
CA ASP A 269 12.76 0.61 -24.16
C ASP A 269 13.56 0.05 -22.98
N SER A 270 13.21 0.44 -21.76
CA SER A 270 13.95 0.02 -20.57
C SER A 270 13.10 0.05 -19.31
N GLN A 271 13.46 -0.85 -18.41
CA GLN A 271 12.91 -0.97 -17.08
C GLN A 271 14.02 -0.94 -16.03
N GLU A 272 13.67 -0.53 -14.84
CA GLU A 272 14.59 -0.50 -13.71
C GLU A 272 13.88 -0.87 -12.41
N SER A 273 14.67 -1.27 -11.42
CA SER A 273 14.21 -1.53 -10.06
C SER A 273 14.30 -0.28 -9.19
N ILE A 274 13.65 -0.32 -8.02
CA ILE A 274 13.79 0.74 -7.03
C ILE A 274 15.24 0.85 -6.49
N ILE A 275 16.03 -0.22 -6.58
CA ILE A 275 17.45 -0.24 -6.20
C ILE A 275 18.24 0.72 -7.07
N LYS A 276 18.01 0.73 -8.39
CA LYS A 276 18.67 1.66 -9.33
C LYS A 276 18.26 3.12 -9.14
N ARG A 277 17.12 3.34 -8.49
CA ARG A 277 16.65 4.69 -8.13
C ARG A 277 17.10 5.13 -6.74
N ALA A 278 17.71 4.25 -5.96
CA ALA A 278 18.17 4.58 -4.62
C ALA A 278 19.05 5.84 -4.62
N LEU A 279 18.92 6.64 -3.57
CA LEU A 279 19.75 7.81 -3.35
C LEU A 279 21.15 7.40 -2.93
N PRO A 280 22.17 8.25 -3.10
CA PRO A 280 23.50 7.98 -2.56
C PRO A 280 23.42 7.69 -1.05
N SER A 281 24.20 6.74 -0.59
CA SER A 281 24.26 6.29 0.81
C SER A 281 22.96 5.68 1.37
N THR A 282 21.99 5.37 0.50
CA THR A 282 20.78 4.65 0.94
C THR A 282 21.14 3.31 1.54
N GLU A 283 20.49 2.99 2.64
CA GLU A 283 20.57 1.69 3.29
C GLU A 283 19.29 0.89 3.04
N ILE A 284 19.45 -0.39 2.71
CA ILE A 284 18.32 -1.30 2.55
C ILE A 284 18.14 -2.08 3.86
N ILE A 285 16.92 -2.08 4.39
CA ILE A 285 16.59 -2.79 5.63
C ILE A 285 15.49 -3.80 5.37
N PHE A 286 15.78 -5.07 5.63
CA PHE A 286 14.79 -6.15 5.57
C PHE A 286 14.18 -6.39 6.94
N LEU A 287 12.84 -6.30 7.02
CA LEU A 287 12.10 -6.66 8.22
C LEU A 287 11.65 -8.12 8.13
N ASP A 288 12.31 -9.01 8.88
CA ASP A 288 12.16 -10.47 8.80
C ASP A 288 12.71 -11.02 7.46
N SER A 289 14.03 -11.04 7.36
CA SER A 289 14.76 -11.37 6.13
C SER A 289 14.44 -12.76 5.57
N GLU A 290 14.21 -13.75 6.44
CA GLU A 290 13.86 -15.11 6.04
C GLU A 290 12.48 -15.16 5.37
N ARG A 291 11.51 -14.48 5.98
CA ARG A 291 10.15 -14.39 5.44
C ARG A 291 10.11 -13.61 4.13
N ILE A 292 10.91 -12.54 4.00
CA ILE A 292 11.05 -11.78 2.76
C ILE A 292 11.62 -12.67 1.65
N ARG A 293 12.69 -13.43 1.92
CA ARG A 293 13.30 -14.33 0.94
C ARG A 293 12.33 -15.43 0.50
N SER A 294 11.68 -16.11 1.45
CA SER A 294 10.67 -17.12 1.15
C SER A 294 9.56 -16.54 0.26
N ARG A 295 9.05 -15.36 0.61
CA ARG A 295 7.97 -14.70 -0.15
C ARG A 295 8.42 -14.30 -1.55
N ALA A 296 9.64 -13.80 -1.73
CA ALA A 296 10.20 -13.48 -3.05
C ALA A 296 10.25 -14.73 -3.94
N THR A 297 10.81 -15.82 -3.43
CA THR A 297 10.89 -17.09 -4.15
C THR A 297 9.52 -17.60 -4.58
N ASP A 298 8.55 -17.53 -3.69
CA ASP A 298 7.17 -17.92 -3.94
C ASP A 298 6.51 -17.09 -5.04
N LEU A 299 6.69 -15.78 -5.01
CA LEU A 299 6.15 -14.87 -6.01
C LEU A 299 6.75 -15.12 -7.40
N LEU A 300 8.05 -15.34 -7.47
CA LEU A 300 8.74 -15.65 -8.72
C LEU A 300 8.28 -16.97 -9.32
N SER A 301 8.19 -18.04 -8.49
CA SER A 301 7.67 -19.33 -8.92
C SER A 301 6.24 -19.23 -9.44
N THR A 302 5.36 -18.54 -8.69
CA THR A 302 3.96 -18.32 -9.07
C THR A 302 3.84 -17.53 -10.38
N ASN A 303 4.60 -16.44 -10.53
CA ASN A 303 4.57 -15.63 -11.74
C ASN A 303 4.99 -16.44 -12.98
N LYS A 304 6.05 -17.23 -12.85
CA LYS A 304 6.56 -18.10 -13.93
C LYS A 304 5.50 -19.13 -14.40
N GLU A 305 4.85 -19.81 -13.46
CA GLU A 305 3.81 -20.79 -13.76
C GLU A 305 2.62 -20.19 -14.50
N PHE A 306 2.12 -19.06 -14.01
CA PHE A 306 0.90 -18.45 -14.53
C PHE A 306 1.13 -17.64 -15.79
N LEU A 307 2.30 -17.03 -15.98
CA LEU A 307 2.62 -16.29 -17.19
C LEU A 307 2.58 -17.20 -18.42
N ALA A 308 3.22 -18.36 -18.35
CA ALA A 308 3.18 -19.35 -19.42
C ALA A 308 1.75 -19.84 -19.72
N ALA A 309 0.95 -20.10 -18.67
CA ALA A 309 -0.43 -20.60 -18.82
C ALA A 309 -1.40 -19.55 -19.39
N SER A 310 -1.28 -18.28 -19.02
CA SER A 310 -2.21 -17.22 -19.41
C SER A 310 -2.16 -16.90 -20.91
N TRP A 311 -0.99 -17.03 -21.53
CA TRP A 311 -0.80 -16.78 -22.95
C TRP A 311 -1.02 -18.04 -23.82
N SER A 312 -0.78 -19.24 -23.31
CA SER A 312 -1.04 -20.49 -24.02
C SER A 312 -2.55 -20.73 -24.23
N ASN A 313 -3.39 -20.28 -23.32
CA ASN A 313 -4.84 -20.38 -23.43
C ASN A 313 -5.47 -19.34 -24.39
N ALA A 314 -4.74 -18.28 -24.74
CA ALA A 314 -5.28 -17.20 -25.58
C ALA A 314 -5.33 -17.55 -27.07
N SER A 315 -4.48 -18.46 -27.54
CA SER A 315 -4.53 -18.97 -28.92
C SER A 315 -3.73 -20.27 -29.01
N VAL A 316 -4.36 -21.33 -29.45
CA VAL A 316 -3.71 -22.62 -29.70
C VAL A 316 -2.64 -22.42 -30.77
N GLY A 317 -1.36 -22.50 -30.39
CA GLY A 317 -0.22 -22.41 -31.30
C GLY A 317 0.40 -21.03 -31.51
N ALA A 318 -0.04 -19.97 -30.83
CA ALA A 318 0.60 -18.66 -30.90
C ALA A 318 1.73 -18.50 -29.86
N GLN A 319 2.81 -17.80 -30.26
CA GLN A 319 3.89 -17.44 -29.34
C GLN A 319 3.39 -16.50 -28.24
N SER A 320 3.80 -16.77 -27.00
CA SER A 320 3.62 -15.84 -25.88
C SER A 320 4.35 -14.52 -26.18
N PRO A 321 3.72 -13.36 -26.02
CA PRO A 321 4.41 -12.07 -26.15
C PRO A 321 5.40 -11.81 -25.02
N LEU A 322 5.26 -12.51 -23.90
CA LEU A 322 6.17 -12.43 -22.75
C LEU A 322 6.76 -13.80 -22.47
N HIS A 323 8.09 -13.86 -22.26
CA HIS A 323 8.83 -15.06 -21.93
C HIS A 323 9.35 -15.00 -20.49
N ASP A 324 9.77 -16.14 -19.97
CA ASP A 324 10.53 -16.18 -18.73
C ASP A 324 11.77 -15.29 -18.85
N GLY A 325 11.88 -14.30 -17.94
CA GLY A 325 13.00 -13.36 -17.95
C GLY A 325 12.71 -12.00 -18.62
N ASP A 326 11.51 -11.75 -19.12
CA ASP A 326 11.15 -10.45 -19.73
C ASP A 326 10.99 -9.29 -18.70
N GLY A 327 11.80 -9.31 -17.63
CA GLY A 327 12.09 -8.11 -16.84
C GLY A 327 11.01 -7.60 -15.89
N THR A 328 9.90 -8.31 -15.68
CA THR A 328 8.84 -7.82 -14.79
C THR A 328 9.22 -7.92 -13.31
N TYR A 329 9.90 -9.00 -12.92
CA TYR A 329 10.40 -9.23 -11.57
C TYR A 329 11.86 -9.66 -11.61
N LEU A 330 12.69 -9.09 -10.74
CA LEU A 330 14.06 -9.53 -10.53
C LEU A 330 14.09 -10.80 -9.69
N SER A 331 14.95 -11.73 -10.08
CA SER A 331 15.33 -12.88 -9.24
C SER A 331 16.11 -12.42 -8.01
N TRP A 332 16.25 -13.31 -7.03
CA TRP A 332 17.02 -12.99 -5.82
C TRP A 332 18.49 -12.67 -6.12
N ASP A 333 19.09 -13.41 -7.06
CA ASP A 333 20.50 -13.23 -7.45
C ASP A 333 20.71 -11.91 -8.19
N GLU A 334 19.77 -11.51 -9.06
CA GLU A 334 19.77 -10.20 -9.73
C GLU A 334 19.63 -9.06 -8.74
N LEU A 335 18.75 -9.19 -7.73
CA LEU A 335 18.61 -8.20 -6.65
C LEU A 335 19.93 -8.03 -5.89
N GLN A 336 20.57 -9.13 -5.50
CA GLN A 336 21.86 -9.08 -4.80
C GLN A 336 22.94 -8.43 -5.67
N ALA A 337 22.98 -8.76 -6.96
CA ALA A 337 23.92 -8.16 -7.91
C ALA A 337 23.66 -6.64 -8.07
N GLU A 338 22.41 -6.20 -8.17
CA GLU A 338 22.06 -4.76 -8.24
C GLU A 338 22.43 -4.00 -6.95
N MET A 339 22.15 -4.58 -5.78
CA MET A 339 22.54 -3.98 -4.48
C MET A 339 24.05 -3.85 -4.36
N ALA A 340 24.79 -4.89 -4.75
CA ALA A 340 26.25 -4.88 -4.73
C ALA A 340 26.85 -3.87 -5.73
N ALA A 341 26.30 -3.81 -6.95
CA ALA A 341 26.74 -2.84 -7.98
C ALA A 341 26.48 -1.38 -7.56
N ALA A 342 25.39 -1.14 -6.84
CA ALA A 342 25.05 0.17 -6.30
C ALA A 342 25.76 0.50 -4.97
N ASN A 343 26.54 -0.44 -4.43
CA ASN A 343 27.20 -0.34 -3.11
C ASN A 343 26.23 0.06 -1.98
N LEU A 344 25.06 -0.55 -1.98
CA LEU A 344 24.02 -0.29 -0.96
C LEU A 344 24.16 -1.32 0.18
N PRO A 345 24.40 -0.86 1.42
CA PRO A 345 24.44 -1.74 2.56
C PRO A 345 23.07 -2.36 2.83
N LEU A 346 23.07 -3.67 3.10
CA LEU A 346 21.89 -4.42 3.51
C LEU A 346 21.97 -4.73 4.99
N GLN A 347 20.87 -4.47 5.69
CA GLN A 347 20.69 -4.80 7.10
C GLN A 347 19.40 -5.59 7.32
N ASN A 348 19.37 -6.34 8.42
CA ASN A 348 18.25 -7.17 8.79
C ASN A 348 17.72 -6.76 10.17
N PHE A 349 16.42 -6.55 10.27
CA PHE A 349 15.71 -6.46 11.55
C PHE A 349 14.85 -7.71 11.67
N ASN A 350 15.21 -8.58 12.59
CA ASN A 350 14.58 -9.88 12.75
C ASN A 350 13.92 -9.99 14.15
N PRO A 351 12.73 -10.61 14.27
CA PRO A 351 12.12 -10.83 15.57
C PRO A 351 12.81 -11.94 16.37
N PHE A 352 13.52 -12.81 15.66
CA PHE A 352 14.31 -13.91 16.21
C PHE A 352 15.66 -13.98 15.50
N GLY A 353 16.68 -14.42 16.18
CA GLY A 353 18.04 -14.56 15.62
C GLY A 353 18.77 -15.73 16.27
N SER A 354 19.91 -16.08 15.67
CA SER A 354 20.86 -17.02 16.23
C SER A 354 22.17 -16.30 16.54
N ASP A 355 22.88 -16.69 17.59
CA ASP A 355 24.19 -16.17 17.96
C ASP A 355 25.31 -16.52 16.94
N LEU A 356 24.96 -17.24 15.87
CA LEU A 356 25.87 -17.70 14.83
C LEU A 356 26.07 -16.70 13.68
N GLU A 357 25.25 -15.67 13.60
CA GLU A 357 25.40 -14.62 12.59
C GLU A 357 26.40 -13.55 13.07
N GLU A 358 27.40 -13.25 12.25
CA GLU A 358 28.36 -12.18 12.54
C GLU A 358 27.66 -10.81 12.60
N GLU A 359 28.10 -9.95 13.53
CA GLU A 359 27.57 -8.59 13.73
C GLU A 359 26.08 -8.56 14.12
N THR A 360 25.58 -9.61 14.80
CA THR A 360 24.22 -9.64 15.35
C THR A 360 24.18 -8.97 16.71
N PHE A 361 23.23 -8.07 16.89
CA PHE A 361 22.91 -7.42 18.16
C PHE A 361 21.52 -7.82 18.64
N PHE A 362 21.42 -8.24 19.90
CA PHE A 362 20.19 -8.55 20.58
C PHE A 362 19.77 -7.36 21.46
N ALA A 363 18.68 -6.68 21.11
CA ALA A 363 18.16 -5.61 21.93
C ALA A 363 17.54 -6.18 23.21
N ASP A 364 17.86 -5.61 24.37
CA ASP A 364 17.20 -5.96 25.62
C ASP A 364 15.80 -5.31 25.69
N CYS A 365 14.94 -5.80 24.81
CA CYS A 365 13.57 -5.33 24.62
C CYS A 365 12.60 -6.51 24.57
N ALA A 366 11.44 -6.33 25.19
CA ALA A 366 10.35 -7.30 25.15
C ALA A 366 9.07 -6.66 24.58
N PRO A 367 8.25 -7.40 23.80
CA PRO A 367 6.93 -6.92 23.41
C PRO A 367 5.99 -6.89 24.60
N ILE A 368 4.99 -6.02 24.58
CA ILE A 368 3.91 -6.04 25.56
C ILE A 368 2.98 -7.25 25.26
N GLU A 369 2.71 -8.07 26.26
CA GLU A 369 1.74 -9.14 26.13
C GLU A 369 0.31 -8.59 26.01
N PRO A 370 -0.49 -9.06 25.04
CA PRO A 370 -1.86 -8.57 24.86
C PRO A 370 -2.75 -8.82 26.08
N MET A 371 -3.32 -7.78 26.65
CA MET A 371 -4.11 -7.85 27.90
C MET A 371 -5.59 -8.20 27.68
N ARG A 372 -6.03 -8.32 26.43
CA ARG A 372 -7.37 -8.77 26.00
C ARG A 372 -8.55 -8.09 26.71
N GLY A 373 -8.44 -6.79 26.97
CA GLY A 373 -9.47 -5.98 27.62
C GLY A 373 -9.42 -6.00 29.15
N ASN A 374 -8.42 -6.63 29.75
CA ASN A 374 -8.24 -6.63 31.20
C ASN A 374 -7.55 -5.35 31.68
N ALA A 375 -8.34 -4.39 32.15
CA ALA A 375 -7.85 -3.12 32.67
C ALA A 375 -7.00 -3.27 33.95
N GLU A 376 -7.30 -4.26 34.80
CA GLU A 376 -6.54 -4.52 36.04
C GLU A 376 -5.12 -4.98 35.72
N SER A 377 -4.94 -5.84 34.73
CA SER A 377 -3.61 -6.27 34.27
C SER A 377 -2.79 -5.09 33.76
N ALA A 378 -3.42 -4.14 33.05
CA ALA A 378 -2.75 -2.93 32.58
C ALA A 378 -2.32 -2.02 33.73
N ILE A 379 -3.20 -1.81 34.72
CA ILE A 379 -2.90 -1.00 35.92
C ILE A 379 -1.75 -1.64 36.69
N THR A 380 -1.78 -2.95 36.90
CA THR A 380 -0.71 -3.69 37.60
C THR A 380 0.61 -3.55 36.88
N LEU A 381 0.67 -3.82 35.56
CA LEU A 381 1.91 -3.68 34.78
C LEU A 381 2.47 -2.26 34.83
N ILE A 382 1.62 -1.25 34.65
CA ILE A 382 2.04 0.16 34.70
C ILE A 382 2.57 0.52 36.08
N SER A 383 1.91 0.11 37.16
CA SER A 383 2.32 0.36 38.53
C SER A 383 3.68 -0.27 38.86
N ASP A 384 3.87 -1.52 38.43
CA ASP A 384 5.11 -2.26 38.64
C ASP A 384 6.28 -1.61 37.89
N LEU A 385 6.07 -1.20 36.62
CA LEU A 385 7.08 -0.50 35.84
C LEU A 385 7.45 0.86 36.44
N ILE A 386 6.46 1.63 36.89
CA ILE A 386 6.69 2.90 37.58
C ILE A 386 7.50 2.70 38.87
N ALA A 387 7.13 1.67 39.67
CA ALA A 387 7.86 1.35 40.90
C ALA A 387 9.31 0.92 40.66
N GLN A 388 9.58 0.30 39.51
CA GLN A 388 10.93 -0.05 39.05
C GLN A 388 11.69 1.13 38.44
N GLY A 389 11.08 2.32 38.34
CA GLY A 389 11.71 3.52 37.82
C GLY A 389 11.63 3.70 36.30
N TYR A 390 10.83 2.91 35.61
CA TYR A 390 10.63 3.09 34.16
C TYR A 390 9.89 4.39 33.87
N ALA A 391 10.24 5.04 32.78
CA ALA A 391 9.41 6.03 32.12
C ALA A 391 8.33 5.31 31.31
N VAL A 392 7.07 5.39 31.74
CA VAL A 392 5.96 4.69 31.10
C VAL A 392 5.20 5.66 30.20
N VAL A 393 5.01 5.28 28.93
CA VAL A 393 4.21 6.04 27.96
C VAL A 393 3.03 5.19 27.51
N PHE A 394 1.83 5.74 27.67
CA PHE A 394 0.61 5.13 27.13
C PHE A 394 0.17 5.89 25.88
N SER A 395 -0.02 5.17 24.77
CA SER A 395 -0.47 5.74 23.51
C SER A 395 -1.89 5.32 23.16
N ALA A 396 -2.80 6.29 23.11
CA ALA A 396 -4.16 6.12 22.63
C ALA A 396 -4.30 6.48 21.14
N LEU A 397 -5.31 5.94 20.47
CA LEU A 397 -5.60 6.24 19.05
C LEU A 397 -6.24 7.62 18.85
N GLY A 398 -6.81 8.21 19.89
CA GLY A 398 -7.48 9.51 19.80
C GLY A 398 -7.57 10.25 21.13
N ALA A 399 -7.75 11.57 21.06
CA ALA A 399 -7.75 12.43 22.24
C ALA A 399 -8.84 12.07 23.27
N GLY A 400 -10.05 11.68 22.81
CA GLY A 400 -11.13 11.25 23.69
C GLY A 400 -10.78 9.97 24.47
N MET A 401 -10.11 9.02 23.82
CA MET A 401 -9.64 7.80 24.47
C MET A 401 -8.48 8.08 25.43
N ALA A 402 -7.54 8.94 25.05
CA ALA A 402 -6.45 9.37 25.93
C ALA A 402 -6.99 9.95 27.25
N GLN A 403 -8.01 10.81 27.18
CA GLN A 403 -8.64 11.39 28.35
C GLN A 403 -9.35 10.33 29.22
N ARG A 404 -10.06 9.40 28.59
CA ARG A 404 -10.75 8.30 29.29
C ARG A 404 -9.75 7.38 30.02
N TYR A 405 -8.63 7.02 29.38
CA TYR A 405 -7.59 6.22 30.03
C TYR A 405 -6.91 7.00 31.18
N ALA A 406 -6.73 8.32 31.02
CA ALA A 406 -6.21 9.15 32.11
C ALA A 406 -7.10 9.12 33.34
N GLU A 407 -8.43 9.13 33.19
CA GLU A 407 -9.38 9.00 34.30
C GLU A 407 -9.29 7.62 34.98
N VAL A 408 -9.19 6.55 34.19
CA VAL A 408 -9.03 5.17 34.71
C VAL A 408 -7.76 5.04 35.54
N PHE A 409 -6.62 5.51 35.03
CA PHE A 409 -5.34 5.39 35.74
C PHE A 409 -5.26 6.30 36.97
N ARG A 410 -5.85 7.51 36.93
CA ARG A 410 -5.98 8.36 38.13
C ARG A 410 -6.87 7.73 39.21
N GLY A 411 -7.95 7.03 38.79
CA GLY A 411 -8.80 6.27 39.70
C GLY A 411 -8.09 5.10 40.38
N ALA A 412 -6.94 4.66 39.86
CA ALA A 412 -6.05 3.66 40.42
C ALA A 412 -4.83 4.26 41.13
N ASP A 413 -4.90 5.55 41.55
CA ASP A 413 -3.84 6.29 42.24
C ASP A 413 -2.52 6.45 41.47
N ILE A 414 -2.56 6.33 40.13
CA ILE A 414 -1.41 6.57 39.25
C ILE A 414 -1.41 8.05 38.81
N ALA A 415 -0.30 8.74 39.07
CA ALA A 415 -0.09 10.11 38.59
C ALA A 415 0.10 10.12 37.08
N VAL A 416 -0.75 10.88 36.36
CA VAL A 416 -0.81 10.86 34.89
C VAL A 416 -0.55 12.24 34.31
N ASN A 417 0.38 12.31 33.37
CA ASN A 417 0.65 13.45 32.51
C ASN A 417 -0.02 13.23 31.13
N VAL A 418 -0.92 14.11 30.70
CA VAL A 418 -1.58 13.99 29.39
C VAL A 418 -1.08 15.08 28.46
N SER A 419 -0.61 14.69 27.27
CA SER A 419 -0.19 15.63 26.23
C SER A 419 -0.64 15.12 24.84
N ALA A 420 -1.09 16.01 23.96
CA ALA A 420 -1.46 15.63 22.60
C ALA A 420 -0.26 15.05 21.82
N THR A 421 0.94 15.60 22.06
CA THR A 421 2.19 15.13 21.45
C THR A 421 3.29 15.06 22.52
N LEU A 422 4.03 13.96 22.53
CA LEU A 422 5.17 13.79 23.44
C LEU A 422 6.43 14.36 22.77
N THR A 423 6.77 15.62 23.10
CA THR A 423 7.93 16.33 22.54
C THR A 423 9.17 16.22 23.44
N SER A 424 8.98 16.19 24.75
CA SER A 424 10.06 16.05 25.76
C SER A 424 10.26 14.59 26.15
N THR A 425 11.47 14.28 26.62
CA THR A 425 11.81 12.98 27.22
C THR A 425 10.88 12.69 28.40
N PRO A 426 10.19 11.52 28.43
CA PRO A 426 9.35 11.16 29.56
C PRO A 426 10.20 10.96 30.83
N ALA A 427 9.68 11.41 31.95
CA ALA A 427 10.41 11.32 33.22
C ALA A 427 10.37 9.90 33.80
N PRO A 428 11.46 9.37 34.36
CA PRO A 428 11.48 8.10 35.07
C PRO A 428 10.45 8.04 36.21
N GLY A 429 9.85 6.87 36.42
CA GLY A 429 8.85 6.66 37.47
C GLY A 429 7.52 7.40 37.26
N THR A 430 7.19 7.78 36.03
CA THR A 430 5.94 8.49 35.70
C THR A 430 5.20 7.86 34.54
N LEU A 431 3.87 8.10 34.48
CA LEU A 431 3.04 7.74 33.34
C LEU A 431 2.72 8.98 32.49
N SER A 432 3.11 8.95 31.24
CA SER A 432 2.72 9.95 30.23
C SER A 432 1.70 9.35 29.25
N ILE A 433 0.58 10.03 29.03
CA ILE A 433 -0.43 9.63 28.01
C ILE A 433 -0.36 10.58 26.83
N THR A 434 -0.33 10.00 25.63
CA THR A 434 -0.31 10.73 24.36
C THR A 434 -1.14 10.04 23.29
N THR A 435 -1.23 10.63 22.10
CA THR A 435 -1.90 10.02 20.96
C THR A 435 -0.92 9.68 19.85
N SER A 436 -1.07 8.49 19.23
CA SER A 436 -0.30 8.11 18.05
C SER A 436 -0.93 6.94 17.30
N ASN A 437 -0.43 6.69 16.09
CA ASN A 437 -0.80 5.52 15.27
C ASN A 437 0.10 4.29 15.52
N ILE A 438 0.97 4.32 16.54
CA ILE A 438 1.81 3.16 16.91
C ILE A 438 0.90 1.98 17.26
N GLY A 439 1.18 0.83 16.63
CA GLY A 439 0.31 -0.35 16.74
C GLY A 439 0.46 -1.08 18.06
N TYR A 440 1.68 -1.41 18.45
CA TYR A 440 1.98 -2.22 19.63
C TYR A 440 3.12 -1.61 20.44
N GLY A 441 3.12 -1.92 21.73
CA GLY A 441 4.11 -1.44 22.67
C GLY A 441 5.27 -2.41 22.89
N PHE A 442 6.27 -1.90 23.64
CA PHE A 442 7.45 -2.67 24.05
C PHE A 442 7.97 -2.16 25.39
N ILE A 443 8.78 -2.98 26.05
CA ILE A 443 9.59 -2.61 27.22
C ILE A 443 11.04 -2.67 26.77
N ALA A 444 11.77 -1.57 26.91
CA ALA A 444 13.20 -1.48 26.62
C ALA A 444 13.97 -1.32 27.94
N ASN A 445 14.63 -2.38 28.38
CA ASN A 445 15.31 -2.42 29.66
C ASN A 445 16.56 -1.51 29.68
N ASP A 446 17.31 -1.45 28.58
CA ASP A 446 18.50 -0.62 28.42
C ASP A 446 18.28 0.86 28.71
N CYS A 447 17.07 1.38 28.50
CA CYS A 447 16.73 2.78 28.74
C CYS A 447 15.60 2.98 29.75
N ALA A 448 15.22 1.93 30.49
CA ALA A 448 14.11 1.92 31.44
C ALA A 448 12.86 2.63 30.90
N LEU A 449 12.47 2.27 29.67
CA LEU A 449 11.35 2.83 28.93
C LEU A 449 10.31 1.76 28.61
N ALA A 450 9.04 2.05 28.86
CA ALA A 450 7.94 1.22 28.40
C ALA A 450 6.95 2.05 27.58
N LEU A 451 6.64 1.56 26.38
CA LEU A 451 5.53 2.04 25.57
C LEU A 451 4.40 1.03 25.62
N ILE A 452 3.22 1.44 26.02
CA ILE A 452 2.00 0.62 26.04
C ILE A 452 0.98 1.30 25.13
N THR A 453 0.26 0.54 24.31
CA THR A 453 -0.71 1.09 23.38
C THR A 453 -2.13 0.65 23.70
N GLU A 454 -3.10 1.38 23.20
CA GLU A 454 -4.52 0.99 23.30
C GLU A 454 -4.79 -0.39 22.70
N ARG A 455 -4.00 -0.82 21.68
CA ARG A 455 -4.14 -2.16 21.06
C ARG A 455 -3.63 -3.28 21.97
N ASP A 456 -2.59 -3.03 22.75
CA ASP A 456 -2.10 -4.00 23.74
C ASP A 456 -3.17 -4.29 24.79
N LEU A 457 -3.94 -3.26 25.18
CA LEU A 457 -5.05 -3.42 26.12
C LEU A 457 -6.24 -4.13 25.50
N SER A 458 -6.69 -3.69 24.33
CA SER A 458 -7.93 -4.17 23.73
C SER A 458 -7.82 -5.56 23.11
N GLY A 459 -6.61 -5.99 22.76
CA GLY A 459 -6.36 -7.24 22.00
C GLY A 459 -7.02 -7.25 20.61
N SER A 460 -7.65 -6.14 20.21
CA SER A 460 -8.32 -6.04 18.93
C SER A 460 -7.28 -5.81 17.83
N LYS A 461 -7.32 -6.58 16.76
CA LYS A 461 -6.68 -6.24 15.49
C LYS A 461 -7.40 -5.01 14.91
N GLY A 462 -7.17 -3.84 15.49
CA GLY A 462 -7.72 -2.58 15.02
C GLY A 462 -7.13 -2.27 13.67
N GLY A 463 -7.95 -2.26 12.63
CA GLY A 463 -7.58 -1.61 11.38
C GLY A 463 -7.31 -0.13 11.68
N SER A 464 -6.21 0.41 11.18
CA SER A 464 -5.92 1.85 11.18
C SER A 464 -7.16 2.58 10.67
N LYS A 465 -7.74 3.44 11.51
CA LYS A 465 -8.68 4.45 11.06
C LYS A 465 -7.84 5.62 10.54
N ASP A 466 -7.21 5.44 9.38
CA ASP A 466 -6.87 6.58 8.55
C ASP A 466 -8.19 7.22 8.14
N GLY A 467 -8.45 8.45 8.57
CA GLY A 467 -9.64 9.20 8.22
C GLY A 467 -9.85 9.42 6.71
N ASP A 468 -8.84 9.10 5.91
CA ASP A 468 -8.82 9.21 4.46
C ASP A 468 -9.19 7.92 3.71
N ARG A 469 -9.42 6.81 4.41
CA ARG A 469 -9.99 5.60 3.79
C ARG A 469 -11.50 5.69 3.85
N LEU A 470 -12.14 5.69 2.69
CA LEU A 470 -13.53 5.22 2.57
C LEU A 470 -13.63 3.92 3.38
N PRO A 471 -14.60 3.79 4.32
CA PRO A 471 -14.67 2.65 5.23
C PRO A 471 -14.61 1.36 4.43
N SER A 472 -13.44 0.68 4.48
CA SER A 472 -13.36 -0.66 3.98
C SER A 472 -14.25 -1.46 4.91
N ARG A 473 -15.37 -1.93 4.40
CA ARG A 473 -16.21 -2.89 5.11
C ARG A 473 -15.28 -3.94 5.67
N ARG A 474 -15.34 -4.20 6.99
CA ARG A 474 -14.74 -5.38 7.60
C ARG A 474 -15.24 -6.59 6.82
N LYS A 475 -14.43 -7.05 5.87
CA LYS A 475 -14.64 -8.34 5.24
C LYS A 475 -14.25 -9.36 6.29
N GLN A 476 -15.19 -10.16 6.74
CA GLN A 476 -14.87 -11.44 7.34
C GLN A 476 -14.11 -12.21 6.26
N ALA A 477 -12.83 -12.48 6.48
CA ALA A 477 -12.10 -13.40 5.64
C ALA A 477 -12.86 -14.72 5.65
N VAL A 478 -13.07 -15.29 4.47
CA VAL A 478 -13.76 -16.57 4.34
C VAL A 478 -12.88 -17.61 5.01
N ASP A 479 -13.45 -18.36 5.95
CA ASP A 479 -12.83 -19.62 6.39
C ASP A 479 -13.02 -20.63 5.24
N PRO A 480 -11.93 -21.13 4.62
CA PRO A 480 -12.04 -22.10 3.54
C PRO A 480 -12.79 -23.36 3.92
N LEU A 481 -12.77 -23.72 5.20
CA LEU A 481 -13.46 -24.90 5.75
C LEU A 481 -14.99 -24.74 5.81
N GLU A 482 -15.52 -23.51 5.73
CA GLU A 482 -16.95 -23.22 5.69
C GLU A 482 -17.53 -23.16 4.27
N LEU A 483 -16.70 -23.16 3.22
CA LEU A 483 -17.15 -23.13 1.83
C LEU A 483 -17.50 -24.53 1.32
N LYS A 484 -18.67 -24.66 0.73
CA LYS A 484 -19.11 -25.87 0.02
C LYS A 484 -19.02 -25.65 -1.48
N ALA A 485 -18.64 -26.69 -2.24
CA ALA A 485 -18.64 -26.65 -3.70
C ALA A 485 -20.00 -26.18 -4.24
N GLY A 486 -19.97 -25.15 -5.10
CA GLY A 486 -21.17 -24.50 -5.61
C GLY A 486 -21.56 -23.22 -4.87
N ASP A 487 -20.99 -22.90 -3.71
CA ASP A 487 -21.23 -21.64 -3.00
C ASP A 487 -20.79 -20.44 -3.84
N PHE A 488 -21.57 -19.36 -3.77
CA PHE A 488 -21.18 -18.11 -4.41
C PHE A 488 -20.24 -17.33 -3.50
N VAL A 489 -19.14 -16.85 -4.08
CA VAL A 489 -18.13 -16.03 -3.43
C VAL A 489 -17.93 -14.72 -4.18
N VAL A 490 -17.53 -13.69 -3.46
CA VAL A 490 -17.25 -12.37 -4.01
C VAL A 490 -15.76 -12.11 -3.91
N HIS A 491 -15.08 -12.11 -5.05
CA HIS A 491 -13.71 -11.66 -5.13
C HIS A 491 -13.68 -10.13 -5.30
N GLU A 492 -12.79 -9.46 -4.59
CA GLU A 492 -12.76 -8.00 -4.57
C GLU A 492 -12.61 -7.36 -5.95
N GLN A 493 -11.79 -7.95 -6.80
CA GLN A 493 -11.49 -7.44 -8.13
C GLN A 493 -12.39 -8.04 -9.21
N HIS A 494 -12.68 -9.34 -9.11
CA HIS A 494 -13.35 -10.09 -10.18
C HIS A 494 -14.86 -10.23 -9.99
N GLY A 495 -15.37 -9.88 -8.83
CA GLY A 495 -16.80 -9.94 -8.54
C GLY A 495 -17.30 -11.29 -8.10
N ILE A 496 -18.57 -11.60 -8.42
CA ILE A 496 -19.24 -12.81 -7.98
C ILE A 496 -18.84 -13.97 -8.89
N GLY A 497 -18.25 -15.00 -8.28
CA GLY A 497 -17.94 -16.29 -8.91
C GLY A 497 -18.50 -17.43 -8.07
N ARG A 498 -18.33 -18.65 -8.55
CA ARG A 498 -18.75 -19.88 -7.86
C ARG A 498 -17.52 -20.63 -7.35
N TYR A 499 -17.47 -20.91 -6.08
CA TYR A 499 -16.45 -21.78 -5.51
C TYR A 499 -16.63 -23.22 -6.02
N ILE A 500 -15.56 -23.79 -6.56
CA ILE A 500 -15.58 -25.16 -7.12
C ILE A 500 -14.96 -26.13 -6.12
N GLU A 501 -13.70 -25.92 -5.78
CA GLU A 501 -12.94 -26.83 -4.92
C GLU A 501 -11.70 -26.13 -4.35
N MET A 502 -11.08 -26.74 -3.38
CA MET A 502 -9.74 -26.42 -2.96
C MET A 502 -8.78 -27.43 -3.58
N VAL A 503 -7.76 -26.93 -4.26
CA VAL A 503 -6.76 -27.78 -4.92
C VAL A 503 -5.40 -27.57 -4.28
N HIS A 504 -4.70 -28.68 -4.08
CA HIS A 504 -3.29 -28.65 -3.74
C HIS A 504 -2.51 -28.70 -5.04
N ARG A 505 -1.67 -27.71 -5.25
CA ARG A 505 -0.72 -27.74 -6.36
C ARG A 505 0.69 -27.78 -5.81
N THR A 506 1.43 -28.77 -6.27
CA THR A 506 2.84 -28.94 -5.93
C THR A 506 3.67 -28.37 -7.06
N ALA A 507 4.45 -27.31 -6.76
CA ALA A 507 5.45 -26.75 -7.66
C ALA A 507 6.83 -27.00 -7.03
N GLY A 508 7.63 -27.86 -7.66
CA GLY A 508 8.91 -28.29 -7.09
C GLY A 508 8.73 -29.06 -5.79
N SER A 509 9.29 -28.56 -4.67
CA SER A 509 9.21 -29.17 -3.35
C SER A 509 8.09 -28.59 -2.46
N VAL A 510 7.35 -27.58 -2.93
CA VAL A 510 6.35 -26.86 -2.13
C VAL A 510 4.95 -27.17 -2.64
N THR A 511 4.10 -27.71 -1.76
CA THR A 511 2.67 -27.93 -2.01
C THR A 511 1.88 -26.77 -1.42
N ARG A 512 1.02 -26.14 -2.22
CA ARG A 512 0.15 -25.04 -1.80
C ARG A 512 -1.30 -25.33 -2.09
N GLU A 513 -2.14 -24.71 -1.28
CA GLU A 513 -3.58 -24.77 -1.42
C GLU A 513 -4.11 -23.54 -2.12
N TYR A 514 -5.01 -23.77 -3.09
CA TYR A 514 -5.69 -22.70 -3.84
C TYR A 514 -7.19 -22.91 -3.79
N LEU A 515 -7.94 -21.83 -3.56
CA LEU A 515 -9.36 -21.79 -3.87
C LEU A 515 -9.56 -21.66 -5.38
N VAL A 516 -10.35 -22.55 -5.97
CA VAL A 516 -10.76 -22.46 -7.37
C VAL A 516 -12.13 -21.79 -7.45
N ILE A 517 -12.19 -20.64 -8.11
CA ILE A 517 -13.42 -19.88 -8.32
C ILE A 517 -13.71 -19.83 -9.81
N GLU A 518 -14.90 -20.28 -10.20
CA GLU A 518 -15.36 -20.29 -11.60
C GLU A 518 -16.23 -19.06 -11.88
N TYR A 519 -15.97 -18.43 -13.01
CA TYR A 519 -16.66 -17.26 -13.53
C TYR A 519 -17.38 -17.58 -14.83
N ALA A 520 -18.26 -16.70 -15.30
CA ALA A 520 -18.95 -16.87 -16.56
C ALA A 520 -17.96 -16.82 -17.74
N SER A 521 -18.09 -17.76 -18.66
CA SER A 521 -17.24 -17.81 -19.86
C SER A 521 -17.36 -16.55 -20.73
N ALA A 522 -16.26 -16.12 -21.30
CA ALA A 522 -16.22 -15.02 -22.27
C ALA A 522 -16.96 -15.36 -23.58
N LYS A 523 -17.04 -16.65 -23.94
CA LYS A 523 -17.73 -17.13 -25.16
C LYS A 523 -18.85 -18.12 -24.82
N ARG A 524 -20.01 -17.93 -25.40
CA ARG A 524 -21.20 -18.78 -25.19
C ARG A 524 -20.89 -20.24 -25.60
N GLY A 525 -21.06 -21.18 -24.67
CA GLY A 525 -20.85 -22.62 -24.91
C GLY A 525 -19.45 -23.14 -24.54
N GLN A 526 -18.59 -22.33 -24.00
CA GLN A 526 -17.30 -22.77 -23.43
C GLN A 526 -17.40 -22.90 -21.89
N PRO A 527 -16.53 -23.73 -21.25
CA PRO A 527 -16.45 -23.81 -19.80
C PRO A 527 -16.14 -22.44 -19.21
N GLY A 528 -16.57 -22.21 -17.97
CA GLY A 528 -16.33 -20.96 -17.27
C GLY A 528 -14.84 -20.69 -17.04
N ASP A 529 -14.47 -19.42 -17.00
CA ASP A 529 -13.11 -19.01 -16.66
C ASP A 529 -12.82 -19.27 -15.18
N ARG A 530 -11.64 -19.78 -14.83
CA ARG A 530 -11.28 -20.14 -13.45
C ARG A 530 -10.14 -19.29 -12.94
N ILE A 531 -10.28 -18.83 -11.71
CA ILE A 531 -9.22 -18.15 -10.95
C ILE A 531 -8.80 -19.04 -9.80
N PHE A 532 -7.48 -19.08 -9.57
CA PHE A 532 -6.86 -19.80 -8.45
C PHE A 532 -6.39 -18.77 -7.41
N VAL A 533 -7.08 -18.68 -6.29
CA VAL A 533 -6.75 -17.76 -5.21
C VAL A 533 -5.93 -18.50 -4.16
N PRO A 534 -4.66 -18.13 -3.93
CA PRO A 534 -3.86 -18.74 -2.89
C PRO A 534 -4.48 -18.55 -1.51
N THR A 535 -4.33 -19.51 -0.61
CA THR A 535 -4.88 -19.44 0.75
C THR A 535 -4.34 -18.26 1.58
N ASP A 536 -3.17 -17.75 1.24
CA ASP A 536 -2.59 -16.56 1.85
C ASP A 536 -3.21 -15.23 1.35
N SER A 537 -4.05 -15.29 0.31
CA SER A 537 -4.77 -14.15 -0.27
C SER A 537 -6.30 -14.23 -0.07
N LEU A 538 -6.77 -15.08 0.84
CA LEU A 538 -8.20 -15.27 1.13
C LEU A 538 -8.92 -14.01 1.65
N GLU A 539 -8.19 -13.04 2.13
CA GLU A 539 -8.74 -11.72 2.50
C GLU A 539 -9.41 -10.99 1.33
N GLN A 540 -9.08 -11.35 0.08
CA GLN A 540 -9.68 -10.81 -1.13
C GLN A 540 -11.01 -11.48 -1.50
N VAL A 541 -11.37 -12.56 -0.82
CA VAL A 541 -12.58 -13.35 -1.07
C VAL A 541 -13.52 -13.27 0.11
N SER A 542 -14.81 -13.11 -0.12
CA SER A 542 -15.85 -13.17 0.90
C SER A 542 -17.00 -14.03 0.42
N LYS A 543 -17.69 -14.72 1.33
CA LYS A 543 -18.90 -15.49 0.99
C LYS A 543 -20.00 -14.53 0.54
N TYR A 544 -20.70 -14.86 -0.54
CA TYR A 544 -21.85 -14.10 -0.97
C TYR A 544 -23.00 -14.29 0.03
N VAL A 545 -23.48 -13.19 0.59
CA VAL A 545 -24.61 -13.17 1.51
C VAL A 545 -25.75 -12.42 0.82
N GLY A 546 -26.61 -13.17 0.14
CA GLY A 546 -27.80 -12.62 -0.55
C GLY A 546 -28.88 -13.69 -0.70
N GLY A 547 -30.14 -13.29 -0.82
CA GLY A 547 -31.31 -14.18 -0.79
C GLY A 547 -31.61 -14.94 -2.09
N GLU A 548 -31.00 -14.59 -3.22
CA GLU A 548 -31.22 -15.23 -4.52
C GLU A 548 -29.89 -15.63 -5.15
N SER A 549 -29.92 -16.61 -6.07
CA SER A 549 -28.73 -17.02 -6.83
C SER A 549 -28.23 -15.85 -7.68
N PRO A 550 -27.05 -15.27 -7.37
CA PRO A 550 -26.54 -14.13 -8.11
C PRO A 550 -26.09 -14.54 -9.52
N THR A 551 -26.11 -13.58 -10.43
CA THR A 551 -25.47 -13.77 -11.73
C THR A 551 -23.96 -13.77 -11.56
N VAL A 552 -23.32 -14.84 -12.02
CA VAL A 552 -21.86 -14.96 -12.03
C VAL A 552 -21.27 -13.96 -13.05
N HIS A 553 -20.30 -13.17 -12.63
CA HIS A 553 -19.68 -12.17 -13.48
C HIS A 553 -18.70 -12.79 -14.49
N ARG A 554 -18.36 -12.01 -15.52
CA ARG A 554 -17.27 -12.34 -16.45
C ARG A 554 -16.01 -11.64 -16.02
N ILE A 555 -14.88 -12.35 -16.09
CA ILE A 555 -13.57 -11.77 -15.77
C ILE A 555 -13.24 -10.67 -16.81
N GLY A 556 -12.76 -9.53 -16.34
CA GLY A 556 -12.40 -8.39 -17.19
C GLY A 556 -13.58 -7.61 -17.79
N SER A 557 -14.82 -8.00 -17.50
CA SER A 557 -15.99 -7.22 -17.91
C SER A 557 -16.26 -6.06 -16.93
N GLY A 558 -16.77 -4.94 -17.44
CA GLY A 558 -17.22 -3.81 -16.58
C GLY A 558 -18.49 -4.12 -15.75
N GLU A 559 -19.02 -5.34 -15.80
CA GLU A 559 -20.27 -5.74 -15.13
C GLU A 559 -20.16 -5.65 -13.62
N TRP A 560 -19.02 -6.11 -13.05
CA TRP A 560 -18.77 -6.02 -11.61
C TRP A 560 -18.71 -4.57 -11.11
N GLN A 561 -18.05 -3.71 -11.85
CA GLN A 561 -17.94 -2.30 -11.51
C GLN A 561 -19.30 -1.60 -11.57
N LYS A 562 -20.12 -1.92 -12.58
CA LYS A 562 -21.51 -1.44 -12.69
C LYS A 562 -22.39 -1.97 -11.54
N ALA A 563 -22.20 -3.24 -11.14
CA ALA A 563 -22.91 -3.83 -10.01
C ALA A 563 -22.53 -3.16 -8.67
N LYS A 564 -21.22 -2.89 -8.45
CA LYS A 564 -20.74 -2.11 -7.30
C LYS A 564 -21.36 -0.69 -7.27
N GLY A 565 -21.41 -0.01 -8.42
CA GLY A 565 -22.01 1.32 -8.54
C GLY A 565 -23.49 1.34 -8.16
N ARG A 566 -24.28 0.39 -8.70
CA ARG A 566 -25.70 0.24 -8.35
C ARG A 566 -25.93 -0.07 -6.87
N ALA A 567 -25.16 -0.99 -6.29
CA ALA A 567 -25.25 -1.32 -4.88
C ALA A 567 -24.91 -0.12 -3.98
N ARG A 568 -23.90 0.68 -4.33
CA ARG A 568 -23.56 1.91 -3.61
C ARG A 568 -24.69 2.95 -3.69
N LYS A 569 -25.30 3.11 -4.87
CA LYS A 569 -26.44 4.04 -5.04
C LYS A 569 -27.63 3.62 -4.17
N ALA A 570 -27.97 2.33 -4.14
CA ALA A 570 -29.06 1.81 -3.31
C ALA A 570 -28.77 2.00 -1.80
N VAL A 571 -27.55 1.72 -1.35
CA VAL A 571 -27.15 1.92 0.04
C VAL A 571 -27.22 3.40 0.44
N ARG A 572 -26.80 4.32 -0.45
CA ARG A 572 -26.92 5.78 -0.20
C ARG A 572 -28.36 6.23 -0.11
N GLN A 573 -29.23 5.70 -0.95
CA GLN A 573 -30.68 6.03 -0.91
C GLN A 573 -31.29 5.58 0.41
N ILE A 574 -31.01 4.36 0.85
CA ILE A 574 -31.47 3.81 2.14
C ILE A 574 -30.88 4.61 3.32
N ALA A 575 -29.58 4.96 3.27
CA ALA A 575 -28.97 5.80 4.31
C ALA A 575 -29.58 7.21 4.36
N GLY A 576 -29.89 7.80 3.21
CA GLY A 576 -30.58 9.10 3.14
C GLY A 576 -32.01 9.07 3.64
N GLU A 577 -32.72 7.94 3.53
CA GLU A 577 -34.07 7.72 4.08
C GLU A 577 -34.05 7.46 5.59
N LEU A 578 -32.94 6.87 6.13
CA LEU A 578 -32.79 6.63 7.57
C LEU A 578 -32.32 7.85 8.37
N ILE A 579 -31.82 8.89 7.72
CA ILE A 579 -31.37 10.14 8.35
C ILE A 579 -32.48 11.22 8.32
N ARG A 580 -33.58 10.99 7.62
CA ARG A 580 -34.81 11.80 7.69
C ARG A 580 -35.77 11.27 8.75
#